data_7ed2d174db56037870d293d4da16a4ad
#
_entry.id   7ed2d174db56037870d293d4da16a4ad
#
_cell.length_a   1.000
_cell.length_b   1.000
_cell.length_c   1.000
_cell.angle_alpha   90.00
_cell.angle_beta   90.00
_cell.angle_gamma   90.00
#
_symmetry.space_group_name_H-M   'P 1'
#
loop_
_entity.id
_entity.type
_entity.pdbx_description
1 polymer ?
#
loop_
_entity_poly.entity_id
_entity_poly.type
_entity_poly.pdbx_seq_one_letter_code
_entity_poly.pdbx_strand_id
1 'polypeptide(L)'
;MGEFVTTTGLNRKTLQELRVEFENKFKQVFGVTFETAVDSPNGLLVSQLALSYNDLWELAQEIYSSLDPNQAVGAALDARAAFNGVSRKPALPCTVDAVLYTSGDSATIPAGSLAKRQRGNLNFALDETVTISRSSCNELLIIDNGSAKNTEYVFHFTFGDVTLNNSTSASNLSVLRTAVNSAGGSATLTDRGLIVRMSDSSPVGITGAMPSDFIIQSGANGKFTAVETGYQTCEIGELDAIAVAVGGWSAVYNYVAGEPGENLESDESLRVRREAAAKVRKSKATDPATEAALLDVPGVTTARVFSNRGFDTNADGVPGKSFTSIVVGGTDADVARCIYENQPSGIQSWGNTTVNVTDSHGFEQQISFSRPTPKYLWVKFNYRVYDEEVFPGEDAIKKAMVEWAEKQYTMGKDVIPTRIPGGIYELVAGVGVAMAYVALTDSPDTVPSSDDYSWGDALAIQPFEYAALEEDRIETILENA
;
A
#
# COMPACT_ATOMS: atom_id res chain seq x y z
N MET A 1 -1.18 -48.84 31.09
CA MET A 1 -1.62 -47.74 30.25
C MET A 1 -0.42 -47.32 29.46
N GLY A 2 -0.44 -47.47 28.14
CA GLY A 2 0.66 -46.94 27.30
C GLY A 2 0.71 -45.42 27.39
N GLU A 3 1.91 -44.87 27.43
CA GLU A 3 2.07 -43.41 27.32
C GLU A 3 1.62 -42.97 25.93
N PHE A 4 0.48 -42.28 25.86
CA PHE A 4 -0.05 -41.75 24.61
C PHE A 4 0.72 -40.52 24.12
N VAL A 5 1.36 -39.80 25.06
CA VAL A 5 2.27 -38.70 24.76
C VAL A 5 3.64 -39.05 25.23
N THR A 6 4.60 -39.06 24.31
CA THR A 6 6.02 -39.42 24.55
C THR A 6 6.89 -38.17 24.37
N THR A 7 8.18 -38.29 24.61
CA THR A 7 9.15 -37.21 24.31
C THR A 7 9.23 -36.84 22.84
N THR A 8 8.73 -37.70 21.94
CA THR A 8 8.68 -37.48 20.49
C THR A 8 7.30 -36.99 19.98
N GLY A 9 6.32 -36.88 20.88
CA GLY A 9 4.98 -36.39 20.53
C GLY A 9 3.87 -37.41 20.84
N LEU A 10 2.69 -37.23 20.22
CA LEU A 10 1.55 -38.11 20.36
C LEU A 10 1.81 -39.43 19.63
N ASN A 11 1.75 -40.53 20.37
CA ASN A 11 1.88 -41.88 19.82
C ASN A 11 0.49 -42.37 19.39
N ARG A 12 0.15 -42.15 18.12
CA ARG A 12 -1.12 -42.55 17.51
C ARG A 12 -1.07 -44.01 17.08
N LYS A 13 -2.13 -44.76 17.43
CA LYS A 13 -2.32 -46.10 16.84
C LYS A 13 -2.83 -45.98 15.41
N THR A 14 -2.28 -46.81 14.54
CA THR A 14 -2.76 -46.94 13.17
C THR A 14 -4.10 -47.69 13.12
N LEU A 15 -4.86 -47.53 12.07
CA LEU A 15 -6.12 -48.26 11.84
C LEU A 15 -5.89 -49.79 11.94
N GLN A 16 -4.78 -50.27 11.40
CA GLN A 16 -4.42 -51.69 11.45
C GLN A 16 -4.19 -52.17 12.86
N GLU A 17 -3.45 -51.42 13.66
CA GLU A 17 -3.20 -51.76 15.09
C GLU A 17 -4.50 -51.71 15.90
N LEU A 18 -5.38 -50.74 15.66
CA LEU A 18 -6.68 -50.67 16.31
C LEU A 18 -7.54 -51.89 15.95
N ARG A 19 -7.57 -52.26 14.68
CA ARG A 19 -8.32 -53.43 14.25
C ARG A 19 -7.83 -54.69 14.94
N VAL A 20 -6.52 -54.97 14.96
CA VAL A 20 -5.91 -56.11 15.63
C VAL A 20 -6.22 -56.08 17.13
N GLU A 21 -6.16 -54.93 17.76
CA GLU A 21 -6.50 -54.77 19.17
C GLU A 21 -7.97 -55.16 19.45
N PHE A 22 -8.90 -54.67 18.62
CA PHE A 22 -10.34 -54.99 18.76
C PHE A 22 -10.60 -56.48 18.46
N GLU A 23 -9.98 -57.07 17.44
CA GLU A 23 -10.07 -58.51 17.17
C GLU A 23 -9.65 -59.33 18.40
N ASN A 24 -8.52 -58.98 19.01
CA ASN A 24 -8.02 -59.66 20.20
C ASN A 24 -8.96 -59.47 21.41
N LYS A 25 -9.47 -58.27 21.64
CA LYS A 25 -10.44 -57.99 22.71
C LYS A 25 -11.73 -58.80 22.54
N PHE A 26 -12.28 -58.85 21.32
CA PHE A 26 -13.50 -59.61 21.01
C PHE A 26 -13.25 -61.13 21.20
N LYS A 27 -12.12 -61.66 20.73
CA LYS A 27 -11.75 -63.05 20.95
C LYS A 27 -11.53 -63.37 22.41
N GLN A 28 -11.03 -62.43 23.21
CA GLN A 28 -10.86 -62.62 24.64
C GLN A 28 -12.20 -62.69 25.39
N VAL A 29 -13.22 -61.91 24.94
CA VAL A 29 -14.54 -61.85 25.60
C VAL A 29 -15.45 -62.97 25.11
N PHE A 30 -15.48 -63.23 23.79
CA PHE A 30 -16.42 -64.17 23.18
C PHE A 30 -15.82 -65.56 22.86
N GLY A 31 -14.54 -65.76 23.12
CA GLY A 31 -13.81 -66.99 22.85
C GLY A 31 -12.99 -66.92 21.55
N VAL A 32 -11.94 -67.77 21.50
CA VAL A 32 -10.97 -67.79 20.37
C VAL A 32 -11.58 -68.20 19.04
N THR A 33 -12.75 -68.82 19.04
CA THR A 33 -13.51 -69.23 17.81
C THR A 33 -14.38 -68.14 17.27
N PHE A 34 -14.39 -66.93 17.89
CA PHE A 34 -15.16 -65.78 17.38
C PHE A 34 -14.59 -65.35 16.03
N GLU A 35 -15.45 -65.43 14.99
CA GLU A 35 -15.10 -65.15 13.62
C GLU A 35 -14.88 -63.66 13.43
N THR A 36 -13.68 -63.27 12.98
CA THR A 36 -13.27 -61.88 12.73
C THR A 36 -12.72 -61.66 11.32
N ALA A 37 -12.98 -62.59 10.38
CA ALA A 37 -12.59 -62.45 9.00
C ALA A 37 -13.22 -61.12 8.42
N VAL A 38 -12.48 -60.47 7.52
CA VAL A 38 -12.84 -59.13 7.00
C VAL A 38 -14.23 -59.10 6.34
N ASP A 39 -14.61 -60.20 5.74
CA ASP A 39 -15.89 -60.39 5.02
C ASP A 39 -17.00 -60.98 5.93
N SER A 40 -16.69 -61.35 7.16
CA SER A 40 -17.69 -61.81 8.13
C SER A 40 -18.47 -60.64 8.75
N PRO A 41 -19.76 -60.88 9.16
CA PRO A 41 -20.53 -59.83 9.85
C PRO A 41 -19.86 -59.27 11.07
N ASN A 42 -19.19 -60.10 11.87
CA ASN A 42 -18.45 -59.66 13.05
C ASN A 42 -17.15 -58.93 12.68
N GLY A 43 -16.47 -59.38 11.63
CA GLY A 43 -15.29 -58.67 11.11
C GLY A 43 -15.60 -57.29 10.57
N LEU A 44 -16.79 -57.10 9.98
CA LEU A 44 -17.28 -55.78 9.59
C LEU A 44 -17.57 -54.91 10.80
N LEU A 45 -18.18 -55.44 11.86
CA LEU A 45 -18.37 -54.69 13.14
C LEU A 45 -17.05 -54.26 13.77
N VAL A 46 -16.06 -55.18 13.84
CA VAL A 46 -14.71 -54.87 14.33
C VAL A 46 -14.06 -53.79 13.50
N SER A 47 -14.20 -53.86 12.16
CA SER A 47 -13.65 -52.85 11.24
C SER A 47 -14.32 -51.49 11.43
N GLN A 48 -15.66 -51.47 11.61
CA GLN A 48 -16.39 -50.20 11.84
C GLN A 48 -16.03 -49.57 13.17
N LEU A 49 -15.83 -50.37 14.24
CA LEU A 49 -15.33 -49.86 15.51
C LEU A 49 -13.92 -49.31 15.39
N ALA A 50 -13.02 -50.03 14.68
CA ALA A 50 -11.67 -49.56 14.44
C ALA A 50 -11.63 -48.23 13.67
N LEU A 51 -12.50 -48.05 12.68
CA LEU A 51 -12.66 -46.80 11.95
C LEU A 51 -13.10 -45.67 12.89
N SER A 52 -14.16 -45.90 13.69
CA SER A 52 -14.64 -44.87 14.62
C SER A 52 -13.60 -44.45 15.66
N TYR A 53 -12.79 -45.39 16.11
CA TYR A 53 -11.67 -45.08 16.99
C TYR A 53 -10.51 -44.39 16.28
N ASN A 54 -10.27 -44.70 15.00
CA ASN A 54 -9.30 -43.99 14.19
C ASN A 54 -9.68 -42.50 14.02
N ASP A 55 -10.96 -42.22 13.81
CA ASP A 55 -11.47 -40.84 13.72
C ASP A 55 -11.22 -40.08 15.03
N LEU A 56 -11.41 -40.71 16.16
CA LEU A 56 -11.08 -40.14 17.49
C LEU A 56 -9.57 -39.90 17.66
N TRP A 57 -8.74 -40.77 17.13
CA TRP A 57 -7.28 -40.58 17.16
C TRP A 57 -6.85 -39.46 16.22
N GLU A 58 -7.50 -39.31 15.08
CA GLU A 58 -7.26 -38.17 14.18
C GLU A 58 -7.62 -36.84 14.85
N LEU A 59 -8.81 -36.77 15.48
CA LEU A 59 -9.20 -35.60 16.26
C LEU A 59 -8.19 -35.30 17.40
N ALA A 60 -7.74 -36.32 18.12
CA ALA A 60 -6.74 -36.15 19.16
C ALA A 60 -5.40 -35.62 18.61
N GLN A 61 -4.99 -36.09 17.45
CA GLN A 61 -3.80 -35.59 16.75
C GLN A 61 -3.94 -34.15 16.32
N GLU A 62 -5.11 -33.77 15.77
CA GLU A 62 -5.38 -32.37 15.40
C GLU A 62 -5.34 -31.44 16.62
N ILE A 63 -5.99 -31.84 17.72
CA ILE A 63 -5.95 -31.08 18.98
C ILE A 63 -4.50 -30.97 19.47
N TYR A 64 -3.74 -32.05 19.46
CA TYR A 64 -2.34 -32.03 19.90
C TYR A 64 -1.49 -31.10 19.01
N SER A 65 -1.62 -31.21 17.69
CA SER A 65 -0.91 -30.37 16.73
C SER A 65 -1.31 -28.89 16.83
N SER A 66 -2.56 -28.61 17.19
CA SER A 66 -3.03 -27.23 17.41
C SER A 66 -2.37 -26.54 18.60
N LEU A 67 -1.74 -27.31 19.51
CA LEU A 67 -0.99 -26.74 20.63
C LEU A 67 0.38 -26.19 20.20
N ASP A 68 0.98 -26.74 19.15
CA ASP A 68 2.24 -26.26 18.60
C ASP A 68 1.99 -25.11 17.62
N PRO A 69 2.47 -23.90 17.89
CA PRO A 69 2.31 -22.76 16.99
C PRO A 69 2.86 -22.97 15.59
N ASN A 70 3.78 -23.91 15.39
CA ASN A 70 4.37 -24.20 14.08
C ASN A 70 3.51 -25.16 13.25
N GLN A 71 2.65 -25.94 13.92
CA GLN A 71 1.75 -26.91 13.28
C GLN A 71 0.29 -26.43 13.27
N ALA A 72 -0.08 -25.53 14.19
CA ALA A 72 -1.42 -24.95 14.26
C ALA A 72 -1.82 -24.24 12.95
N VAL A 73 -3.07 -24.37 12.56
CA VAL A 73 -3.64 -23.76 11.35
C VAL A 73 -4.93 -23.01 11.68
N GLY A 74 -5.29 -22.03 10.85
CA GLY A 74 -6.54 -21.27 10.96
C GLY A 74 -6.74 -20.67 12.36
N ALA A 75 -7.94 -20.88 12.94
CA ALA A 75 -8.32 -20.31 14.24
C ALA A 75 -7.42 -20.75 15.41
N ALA A 76 -6.86 -21.96 15.37
CA ALA A 76 -5.92 -22.40 16.37
C ALA A 76 -4.60 -21.61 16.32
N LEU A 77 -4.11 -21.32 15.12
CA LEU A 77 -2.95 -20.45 14.93
C LEU A 77 -3.24 -19.00 15.38
N ASP A 78 -4.42 -18.49 15.08
CA ASP A 78 -4.85 -17.15 15.50
C ASP A 78 -4.83 -17.02 17.03
N ALA A 79 -5.36 -18.02 17.73
CA ALA A 79 -5.33 -18.07 19.19
C ALA A 79 -3.88 -18.10 19.72
N ARG A 80 -2.96 -18.85 19.07
CA ARG A 80 -1.55 -18.88 19.45
C ARG A 80 -0.82 -17.56 19.16
N ALA A 81 -1.14 -16.92 18.04
CA ALA A 81 -0.58 -15.61 17.70
C ALA A 81 -1.02 -14.52 18.69
N ALA A 82 -2.27 -14.57 19.15
CA ALA A 82 -2.82 -13.65 20.13
C ALA A 82 -2.04 -13.64 21.47
N PHE A 83 -1.49 -14.78 21.92
CA PHE A 83 -0.60 -14.81 23.08
C PHE A 83 0.65 -13.95 22.92
N ASN A 84 1.09 -13.75 21.67
CA ASN A 84 2.21 -12.87 21.35
C ASN A 84 1.75 -11.44 20.98
N GLY A 85 0.44 -11.14 21.15
CA GLY A 85 -0.14 -9.84 20.82
C GLY A 85 -0.21 -9.57 19.31
N VAL A 86 -0.21 -10.64 18.51
CA VAL A 86 -0.32 -10.55 17.04
C VAL A 86 -1.70 -11.07 16.64
N SER A 87 -2.44 -10.28 15.88
CA SER A 87 -3.69 -10.70 15.23
C SER A 87 -3.47 -10.85 13.74
N ARG A 88 -4.21 -11.75 13.11
CA ARG A 88 -4.21 -11.91 11.65
C ARG A 88 -4.68 -10.62 10.97
N LYS A 89 -3.98 -10.20 9.92
CA LYS A 89 -4.41 -9.08 9.09
C LYS A 89 -5.66 -9.49 8.32
N PRO A 90 -6.76 -8.73 8.45
CA PRO A 90 -7.99 -9.03 7.71
C PRO A 90 -7.79 -8.83 6.21
N ALA A 91 -8.65 -9.44 5.41
CA ALA A 91 -8.76 -9.10 4.01
C ALA A 91 -9.30 -7.66 3.87
N LEU A 92 -8.68 -6.87 3.00
CA LEU A 92 -9.09 -5.51 2.69
C LEU A 92 -9.76 -5.46 1.31
N PRO A 93 -10.81 -4.65 1.15
CA PRO A 93 -11.43 -4.44 -0.14
C PRO A 93 -10.59 -3.52 -1.03
N CYS A 94 -10.74 -3.63 -2.34
CA CYS A 94 -10.24 -2.65 -3.30
C CYS A 94 -11.00 -1.34 -3.16
N THR A 95 -10.31 -0.20 -3.19
CA THR A 95 -10.93 1.14 -3.19
C THR A 95 -10.58 1.90 -4.46
N VAL A 96 -11.51 2.70 -4.98
CA VAL A 96 -11.30 3.46 -6.21
C VAL A 96 -12.03 4.80 -6.15
N ASP A 97 -11.34 5.84 -6.60
CA ASP A 97 -11.95 7.15 -6.81
C ASP A 97 -12.54 7.21 -8.22
N ALA A 98 -13.80 7.61 -8.31
CA ALA A 98 -14.51 7.73 -9.57
C ALA A 98 -15.37 8.97 -9.61
N VAL A 99 -15.71 9.39 -10.83
CA VAL A 99 -16.63 10.49 -11.06
C VAL A 99 -18.02 9.93 -11.37
N LEU A 100 -19.00 10.40 -10.62
CA LEU A 100 -20.41 10.09 -10.82
C LEU A 100 -21.04 11.19 -11.67
N TYR A 101 -21.80 10.83 -12.69
CA TYR A 101 -22.40 11.78 -13.62
C TYR A 101 -23.92 11.81 -13.52
N THR A 102 -24.47 13.01 -13.72
CA THR A 102 -25.90 13.23 -13.96
C THR A 102 -26.11 13.99 -15.26
N SER A 103 -27.14 13.61 -16.02
CA SER A 103 -27.62 14.37 -17.17
C SER A 103 -28.71 15.39 -16.79
N GLY A 104 -29.19 15.35 -15.53
CA GLY A 104 -30.17 16.29 -14.98
C GLY A 104 -29.52 17.55 -14.41
N ASP A 105 -30.36 18.46 -13.90
CA ASP A 105 -29.91 19.69 -13.25
C ASP A 105 -29.25 19.42 -11.89
N SER A 106 -29.70 18.38 -11.19
CA SER A 106 -29.09 17.90 -9.96
C SER A 106 -29.45 16.44 -9.73
N ALA A 107 -28.58 15.74 -8.98
CA ALA A 107 -28.83 14.40 -8.47
C ALA A 107 -28.18 14.23 -7.12
N THR A 108 -28.83 13.44 -6.23
CA THR A 108 -28.22 12.99 -4.98
C THR A 108 -28.14 11.47 -5.02
N ILE A 109 -26.93 10.97 -4.99
CA ILE A 109 -26.62 9.54 -5.03
C ILE A 109 -26.25 9.13 -3.60
N PRO A 110 -27.10 8.31 -2.94
CA PRO A 110 -26.87 7.94 -1.54
C PRO A 110 -25.67 7.01 -1.38
N ALA A 111 -25.03 7.08 -0.22
CA ALA A 111 -24.02 6.11 0.19
C ALA A 111 -24.58 4.68 0.06
N GLY A 112 -23.72 3.73 -0.29
CA GLY A 112 -24.12 2.35 -0.57
C GLY A 112 -24.65 2.11 -1.98
N SER A 113 -24.79 3.14 -2.82
CA SER A 113 -25.15 2.96 -4.25
C SER A 113 -24.07 2.14 -4.97
N LEU A 114 -24.51 1.20 -5.81
CA LEU A 114 -23.61 0.21 -6.39
C LEU A 114 -23.21 0.57 -7.82
N ALA A 115 -21.93 0.73 -8.02
CA ALA A 115 -21.28 0.71 -9.32
C ALA A 115 -20.67 -0.66 -9.60
N LYS A 116 -20.39 -0.97 -10.87
CA LYS A 116 -19.93 -2.28 -11.29
C LYS A 116 -18.73 -2.16 -12.22
N ARG A 117 -17.72 -2.95 -11.94
CA ARG A 117 -16.66 -3.24 -12.89
C ARG A 117 -17.15 -4.33 -13.83
N GLN A 118 -17.26 -4.04 -15.12
CA GLN A 118 -17.79 -5.01 -16.11
C GLN A 118 -16.89 -6.24 -16.22
N ARG A 119 -15.58 -6.05 -16.23
CA ARG A 119 -14.64 -7.16 -16.24
C ARG A 119 -14.62 -7.84 -14.86
N GLY A 120 -15.07 -9.10 -14.81
CA GLY A 120 -15.11 -9.90 -13.59
C GLY A 120 -16.33 -9.67 -12.69
N ASN A 121 -17.29 -8.83 -13.11
CA ASN A 121 -18.59 -8.63 -12.43
C ASN A 121 -18.52 -8.19 -10.96
N LEU A 122 -17.49 -7.38 -10.61
CA LEU A 122 -17.27 -6.91 -9.25
C LEU A 122 -18.10 -5.66 -8.95
N ASN A 123 -18.77 -5.65 -7.81
CA ASN A 123 -19.56 -4.52 -7.35
C ASN A 123 -18.77 -3.66 -6.37
N PHE A 124 -18.91 -2.34 -6.52
CA PHE A 124 -18.35 -1.32 -5.65
C PHE A 124 -19.46 -0.49 -5.06
N ALA A 125 -19.45 -0.27 -3.77
CA ALA A 125 -20.37 0.59 -3.07
C ALA A 125 -19.80 1.99 -2.89
N LEU A 126 -20.62 3.01 -3.09
CA LEU A 126 -20.26 4.40 -2.83
C LEU A 126 -20.13 4.61 -1.32
N ASP A 127 -19.01 5.14 -0.85
CA ASP A 127 -18.72 5.27 0.58
C ASP A 127 -19.57 6.37 1.23
N GLU A 128 -19.75 7.50 0.56
CA GLU A 128 -20.48 8.65 1.08
C GLU A 128 -21.54 9.14 0.07
N THR A 129 -22.57 9.81 0.58
CA THR A 129 -23.59 10.42 -0.28
C THR A 129 -22.99 11.56 -1.09
N VAL A 130 -23.12 11.49 -2.40
CA VAL A 130 -22.65 12.50 -3.34
C VAL A 130 -23.81 13.29 -3.94
N THR A 131 -23.75 14.60 -3.84
CA THR A 131 -24.71 15.50 -4.50
C THR A 131 -24.03 16.19 -5.67
N ILE A 132 -24.63 16.07 -6.84
CA ILE A 132 -24.16 16.68 -8.10
C ILE A 132 -25.10 17.81 -8.46
N SER A 133 -24.57 18.97 -8.79
CA SER A 133 -25.34 20.11 -9.30
C SER A 133 -24.71 20.61 -10.59
N ARG A 134 -25.52 20.87 -11.61
CA ARG A 134 -25.06 21.39 -12.89
C ARG A 134 -24.41 22.77 -12.78
N SER A 135 -24.87 23.59 -11.85
CA SER A 135 -24.31 24.91 -11.59
C SER A 135 -23.00 24.91 -10.82
N SER A 136 -22.65 23.77 -10.19
CA SER A 136 -21.44 23.63 -9.37
C SER A 136 -21.07 22.15 -9.24
N CYS A 137 -20.12 21.68 -10.03
CA CYS A 137 -19.66 20.29 -10.08
C CYS A 137 -18.13 20.24 -10.20
N ASN A 138 -17.55 19.06 -10.07
CA ASN A 138 -16.11 18.89 -10.21
C ASN A 138 -15.66 18.93 -11.66
N GLU A 139 -16.53 18.41 -12.56
CA GLU A 139 -16.26 18.46 -14.01
C GLU A 139 -17.56 18.39 -14.81
N LEU A 140 -17.47 18.81 -16.06
CA LEU A 140 -18.51 18.66 -17.05
C LEU A 140 -18.00 17.76 -18.18
N LEU A 141 -18.76 16.73 -18.53
CA LEU A 141 -18.52 15.90 -19.70
C LEU A 141 -19.47 16.32 -20.82
N ILE A 142 -18.92 16.81 -21.92
CA ILE A 142 -19.66 17.25 -23.09
C ILE A 142 -19.45 16.25 -24.23
N ILE A 143 -20.52 15.64 -24.70
CA ILE A 143 -20.52 14.64 -25.75
C ILE A 143 -21.26 15.23 -26.97
N ASP A 144 -20.62 15.20 -28.12
CA ASP A 144 -21.30 15.54 -29.40
C ASP A 144 -22.13 14.31 -29.82
N ASN A 145 -23.45 14.48 -29.95
CA ASN A 145 -24.35 13.41 -30.36
C ASN A 145 -24.36 13.16 -31.88
N GLY A 146 -23.49 13.83 -32.64
CA GLY A 146 -23.39 13.72 -34.09
C GLY A 146 -24.46 14.49 -34.85
N SER A 147 -25.32 15.24 -34.16
CA SER A 147 -26.40 16.04 -34.75
C SER A 147 -26.01 17.51 -34.99
N ALA A 148 -24.84 17.93 -34.46
CA ALA A 148 -24.38 19.32 -34.53
C ALA A 148 -24.24 19.78 -35.97
N LYS A 149 -24.96 20.85 -36.30
CA LYS A 149 -25.04 21.47 -37.65
C LYS A 149 -24.23 22.76 -37.66
N ASN A 150 -24.13 23.39 -38.86
CA ASN A 150 -23.54 24.70 -39.04
C ASN A 150 -24.35 25.82 -38.32
N THR A 151 -24.33 25.79 -37.01
CA THR A 151 -25.06 26.69 -36.11
C THR A 151 -24.07 27.21 -35.09
N GLU A 152 -24.24 28.45 -34.66
CA GLU A 152 -23.50 28.98 -33.52
C GLU A 152 -24.12 28.48 -32.24
N TYR A 153 -23.29 27.91 -31.38
CA TYR A 153 -23.69 27.43 -30.04
C TYR A 153 -23.00 28.25 -28.97
N VAL A 154 -23.77 28.71 -27.97
CA VAL A 154 -23.23 29.42 -26.82
C VAL A 154 -23.38 28.54 -25.57
N PHE A 155 -22.27 28.34 -24.88
CA PHE A 155 -22.20 27.62 -23.61
C PHE A 155 -21.94 28.60 -22.48
N HIS A 156 -22.85 28.70 -21.53
CA HIS A 156 -22.75 29.63 -20.39
C HIS A 156 -22.08 28.95 -19.21
N PHE A 157 -20.75 28.89 -19.20
CA PHE A 157 -19.98 28.35 -18.09
C PHE A 157 -19.86 29.36 -16.93
N THR A 158 -19.57 28.87 -15.73
CA THR A 158 -19.36 29.73 -14.57
C THR A 158 -18.16 30.66 -14.70
N PHE A 159 -17.19 30.32 -15.54
CA PHE A 159 -16.03 31.17 -15.87
C PHE A 159 -16.22 32.10 -17.07
N GLY A 160 -17.36 32.05 -17.74
CA GLY A 160 -17.71 32.91 -18.86
C GLY A 160 -18.41 32.20 -19.99
N ASP A 161 -18.93 32.99 -20.95
CA ASP A 161 -19.60 32.48 -22.12
C ASP A 161 -18.57 31.99 -23.15
N VAL A 162 -18.79 30.80 -23.68
CA VAL A 162 -17.95 30.19 -24.71
C VAL A 162 -18.80 29.95 -25.96
N THR A 163 -18.44 30.56 -27.05
CA THR A 163 -19.12 30.38 -28.34
C THR A 163 -18.40 29.37 -29.21
N LEU A 164 -19.13 28.37 -29.65
CA LEU A 164 -18.68 27.41 -30.65
C LEU A 164 -19.23 27.79 -32.00
N ASN A 165 -18.37 28.29 -32.88
CA ASN A 165 -18.68 28.49 -34.28
C ASN A 165 -18.31 27.21 -35.05
N ASN A 166 -19.32 26.43 -35.41
CA ASN A 166 -19.12 25.18 -36.10
C ASN A 166 -18.55 25.38 -37.50
N SER A 167 -17.35 24.88 -37.77
CA SER A 167 -16.76 24.79 -39.11
C SER A 167 -16.73 23.34 -39.57
N THR A 168 -17.07 23.13 -40.83
CA THR A 168 -17.25 21.81 -41.46
C THR A 168 -15.99 20.91 -41.51
N SER A 169 -14.83 21.38 -41.03
CA SER A 169 -13.55 20.71 -41.21
C SER A 169 -12.86 20.20 -39.93
N ALA A 170 -13.38 20.53 -38.75
CA ALA A 170 -12.82 20.10 -37.50
C ALA A 170 -13.89 19.47 -36.59
N SER A 171 -13.49 18.53 -35.71
CA SER A 171 -14.38 18.01 -34.68
C SER A 171 -14.87 19.16 -33.79
N ASN A 172 -16.20 19.26 -33.58
CA ASN A 172 -16.82 20.28 -32.74
C ASN A 172 -16.19 20.33 -31.33
N LEU A 173 -15.88 19.18 -30.78
CA LEU A 173 -15.26 19.07 -29.45
C LEU A 173 -13.83 19.60 -29.42
N SER A 174 -13.06 19.48 -30.53
CA SER A 174 -11.70 20.04 -30.58
C SER A 174 -11.69 21.56 -30.66
N VAL A 175 -12.65 22.15 -31.38
CA VAL A 175 -12.84 23.59 -31.43
C VAL A 175 -13.32 24.12 -30.09
N LEU A 176 -14.30 23.46 -29.48
CA LEU A 176 -14.79 23.81 -28.14
C LEU A 176 -13.70 23.73 -27.09
N ARG A 177 -12.82 22.70 -27.12
CA ARG A 177 -11.65 22.61 -26.26
C ARG A 177 -10.78 23.84 -26.30
N THR A 178 -10.46 24.31 -27.52
CA THR A 178 -9.62 25.51 -27.70
C THR A 178 -10.30 26.74 -27.13
N ALA A 179 -11.59 26.89 -27.38
CA ALA A 179 -12.37 28.04 -26.92
C ALA A 179 -12.49 28.04 -25.37
N VAL A 180 -12.75 26.91 -24.75
CA VAL A 180 -12.81 26.76 -23.28
C VAL A 180 -11.46 27.09 -22.64
N ASN A 181 -10.36 26.56 -23.18
CA ASN A 181 -9.02 26.85 -22.67
C ASN A 181 -8.63 28.32 -22.80
N SER A 182 -9.11 28.99 -23.84
CA SER A 182 -8.90 30.45 -24.03
C SER A 182 -9.74 31.29 -23.08
N ALA A 183 -10.88 30.78 -22.62
CA ALA A 183 -11.79 31.47 -21.70
C ALA A 183 -11.45 31.28 -20.21
N GLY A 184 -10.40 30.50 -19.85
CA GLY A 184 -9.96 30.31 -18.50
C GLY A 184 -10.37 28.94 -17.88
N GLY A 185 -11.07 28.10 -18.64
CA GLY A 185 -11.30 26.69 -18.25
C GLY A 185 -10.12 25.79 -18.60
N SER A 186 -10.17 24.56 -18.15
CA SER A 186 -9.25 23.48 -18.54
C SER A 186 -10.05 22.38 -19.22
N ALA A 187 -9.84 22.17 -20.51
CA ALA A 187 -10.60 21.22 -21.31
C ALA A 187 -9.70 20.14 -21.90
N THR A 188 -10.03 18.87 -21.65
CA THR A 188 -9.31 17.71 -22.16
C THR A 188 -10.23 16.86 -23.04
N LEU A 189 -9.80 16.53 -24.24
CA LEU A 189 -10.53 15.65 -25.14
C LEU A 189 -10.18 14.20 -24.81
N THR A 190 -11.20 13.39 -24.61
CA THR A 190 -11.09 11.95 -24.31
C THR A 190 -11.95 11.14 -25.27
N ASP A 191 -11.85 9.83 -25.26
CA ASP A 191 -12.70 8.93 -26.04
C ASP A 191 -14.18 9.03 -25.66
N ARG A 192 -14.48 9.51 -24.45
CA ARG A 192 -15.85 9.70 -23.95
C ARG A 192 -16.46 11.05 -24.32
N GLY A 193 -15.66 12.03 -24.69
CA GLY A 193 -16.06 13.38 -24.97
C GLY A 193 -15.07 14.43 -24.47
N LEU A 194 -15.52 15.67 -24.37
CA LEU A 194 -14.75 16.79 -23.85
C LEU A 194 -15.00 16.93 -22.33
N ILE A 195 -13.97 16.76 -21.54
CA ILE A 195 -14.01 17.01 -20.10
C ILE A 195 -13.59 18.46 -19.86
N VAL A 196 -14.43 19.21 -19.17
CA VAL A 196 -14.17 20.60 -18.77
C VAL A 196 -14.05 20.68 -17.25
N ARG A 197 -12.96 21.22 -16.77
CA ARG A 197 -12.67 21.48 -15.35
C ARG A 197 -12.15 22.90 -15.17
N MET A 198 -12.00 23.33 -13.92
CA MET A 198 -11.21 24.52 -13.61
C MET A 198 -9.75 24.13 -13.36
N SER A 199 -8.82 24.98 -13.76
CA SER A 199 -7.38 24.74 -13.59
C SER A 199 -6.92 24.75 -12.13
N ASP A 200 -7.66 25.46 -11.27
CA ASP A 200 -7.41 25.60 -9.84
C ASP A 200 -8.23 24.60 -8.98
N SER A 201 -8.84 23.59 -9.61
CA SER A 201 -9.73 22.62 -8.96
C SER A 201 -10.99 23.22 -8.32
N SER A 202 -11.31 24.47 -8.58
CA SER A 202 -12.58 25.07 -8.16
C SER A 202 -13.75 24.42 -8.91
N PRO A 203 -14.99 24.47 -8.37
CA PRO A 203 -16.14 23.92 -9.06
C PRO A 203 -16.39 24.61 -10.40
N VAL A 204 -16.71 23.82 -11.40
CA VAL A 204 -17.18 24.27 -12.72
C VAL A 204 -18.69 24.09 -12.80
N GLY A 205 -19.36 24.94 -13.53
CA GLY A 205 -20.80 24.81 -13.78
C GLY A 205 -21.19 25.35 -15.13
N ILE A 206 -22.38 24.96 -15.57
CA ILE A 206 -23.00 25.50 -16.80
C ILE A 206 -24.45 25.85 -16.50
N THR A 207 -24.89 26.97 -17.03
CA THR A 207 -26.23 27.52 -16.79
C THR A 207 -26.91 27.80 -18.12
N GLY A 208 -28.19 28.18 -18.10
CA GLY A 208 -28.95 28.51 -19.29
C GLY A 208 -29.47 27.30 -20.10
N ALA A 209 -29.96 27.55 -21.29
CA ALA A 209 -30.46 26.52 -22.19
C ALA A 209 -29.30 25.72 -22.80
N MET A 210 -29.39 24.39 -22.71
CA MET A 210 -28.39 23.52 -23.31
C MET A 210 -28.61 23.35 -24.80
N PRO A 211 -27.54 23.39 -25.63
CA PRO A 211 -27.65 23.01 -27.01
C PRO A 211 -28.13 21.57 -27.17
N SER A 212 -29.23 21.35 -27.91
CA SER A 212 -29.84 20.00 -28.06
C SER A 212 -28.94 18.99 -28.76
N ASP A 213 -27.92 19.47 -29.46
CA ASP A 213 -26.99 18.65 -30.24
C ASP A 213 -25.81 18.14 -29.44
N PHE A 214 -25.75 18.50 -28.15
CA PHE A 214 -24.74 18.05 -27.21
C PHE A 214 -25.42 17.43 -25.98
N ILE A 215 -24.83 16.34 -25.52
CA ILE A 215 -25.15 15.73 -24.22
C ILE A 215 -24.17 16.29 -23.20
N ILE A 216 -24.68 16.98 -22.20
CA ILE A 216 -23.86 17.54 -21.11
C ILE A 216 -24.18 16.82 -19.83
N GLN A 217 -23.15 16.25 -19.22
CA GLN A 217 -23.24 15.54 -17.93
C GLN A 217 -22.39 16.27 -16.90
N SER A 218 -22.94 16.51 -15.74
CA SER A 218 -22.24 17.10 -14.61
C SER A 218 -21.69 15.99 -13.73
N GLY A 219 -20.41 16.10 -13.36
CA GLY A 219 -19.68 15.08 -12.62
C GLY A 219 -19.26 15.54 -11.24
N ALA A 220 -19.38 14.67 -10.24
CA ALA A 220 -18.82 14.85 -8.92
C ALA A 220 -18.00 13.63 -8.50
N ASN A 221 -16.91 13.89 -7.76
CA ASN A 221 -16.02 12.84 -7.27
C ASN A 221 -16.69 12.06 -6.14
N GLY A 222 -16.48 10.75 -6.14
CA GLY A 222 -16.88 9.86 -5.06
C GLY A 222 -15.90 8.72 -4.90
N LYS A 223 -15.74 8.27 -3.67
CA LYS A 223 -14.92 7.08 -3.36
C LYS A 223 -15.81 5.86 -3.31
N PHE A 224 -15.34 4.79 -3.92
CA PHE A 224 -16.01 3.51 -3.99
C PHE A 224 -15.16 2.43 -3.36
N THR A 225 -15.79 1.58 -2.57
CA THR A 225 -15.17 0.42 -1.94
C THR A 225 -15.80 -0.86 -2.48
N ALA A 226 -14.97 -1.83 -2.86
CA ALA A 226 -15.45 -3.13 -3.32
C ALA A 226 -16.29 -3.81 -2.23
N VAL A 227 -17.42 -4.40 -2.62
CA VAL A 227 -18.31 -5.12 -1.68
C VAL A 227 -17.62 -6.39 -1.16
N GLU A 228 -16.82 -7.02 -1.99
CA GLU A 228 -16.05 -8.21 -1.63
C GLU A 228 -14.64 -7.81 -1.21
N THR A 229 -14.18 -8.40 -0.11
CA THR A 229 -12.79 -8.25 0.35
C THR A 229 -11.87 -9.24 -0.34
N GLY A 230 -10.57 -8.93 -0.37
CA GLY A 230 -9.55 -9.76 -0.97
C GLY A 230 -8.81 -9.05 -2.09
N TYR A 231 -7.78 -9.70 -2.62
CA TYR A 231 -6.98 -9.12 -3.69
C TYR A 231 -7.80 -8.96 -4.97
N GLN A 232 -8.11 -7.75 -5.28
CA GLN A 232 -8.81 -7.34 -6.49
C GLN A 232 -8.25 -5.99 -6.93
N THR A 233 -8.20 -5.76 -8.23
CA THR A 233 -7.74 -4.51 -8.83
C THR A 233 -8.88 -3.83 -9.58
N CYS A 234 -8.81 -2.55 -9.75
CA CYS A 234 -9.69 -1.78 -10.63
C CYS A 234 -8.81 -0.83 -11.43
N GLU A 235 -8.56 -1.16 -12.68
CA GLU A 235 -7.76 -0.34 -13.57
C GLU A 235 -8.54 0.88 -14.06
N ILE A 236 -7.84 1.83 -14.70
CA ILE A 236 -8.44 3.03 -15.25
C ILE A 236 -9.55 2.65 -16.23
N GLY A 237 -10.75 3.22 -16.05
CA GLY A 237 -11.90 3.00 -16.91
C GLY A 237 -12.63 1.68 -16.73
N GLU A 238 -12.25 0.84 -15.76
CA GLU A 238 -12.95 -0.42 -15.51
C GLU A 238 -14.24 -0.24 -14.69
N LEU A 239 -14.33 0.81 -13.86
CA LEU A 239 -15.57 1.15 -13.13
C LEU A 239 -16.43 2.06 -14.02
N ASP A 240 -17.22 1.47 -14.91
CA ASP A 240 -17.90 2.16 -15.99
C ASP A 240 -19.42 1.89 -16.05
N ALA A 241 -19.96 1.07 -15.17
CA ALA A 241 -21.36 0.67 -15.16
C ALA A 241 -22.03 0.89 -13.79
N ILE A 242 -23.32 1.22 -13.84
CA ILE A 242 -24.18 1.33 -12.65
C ILE A 242 -24.81 -0.06 -12.43
N ALA A 243 -24.56 -0.65 -11.24
CA ALA A 243 -25.10 -1.98 -10.93
C ALA A 243 -26.58 -1.94 -10.58
N VAL A 244 -27.02 -0.91 -9.87
CA VAL A 244 -28.41 -0.68 -9.47
C VAL A 244 -28.80 0.75 -9.84
N ALA A 245 -29.88 0.92 -10.60
CA ALA A 245 -30.32 2.23 -11.04
C ALA A 245 -30.72 3.12 -9.85
N VAL A 246 -30.16 4.30 -9.79
CA VAL A 246 -30.49 5.35 -8.82
C VAL A 246 -31.00 6.57 -9.59
N GLY A 247 -32.05 7.21 -9.11
CA GLY A 247 -32.66 8.36 -9.79
C GLY A 247 -31.64 9.50 -10.00
N GLY A 248 -31.49 9.91 -11.25
CA GLY A 248 -30.56 10.98 -11.64
C GLY A 248 -29.10 10.56 -11.86
N TRP A 249 -28.70 9.36 -11.48
CA TRP A 249 -27.36 8.84 -11.76
C TRP A 249 -27.29 8.27 -13.18
N SER A 250 -26.51 8.87 -14.06
CA SER A 250 -26.48 8.51 -15.48
C SER A 250 -25.26 7.69 -15.88
N ALA A 251 -24.10 7.93 -15.24
CA ALA A 251 -22.87 7.22 -15.53
C ALA A 251 -21.88 7.30 -14.36
N VAL A 252 -20.86 6.44 -14.39
CA VAL A 252 -19.72 6.46 -13.47
C VAL A 252 -18.46 6.17 -14.28
N TYR A 253 -17.32 6.70 -13.85
CA TYR A 253 -16.05 6.42 -14.50
C TYR A 253 -14.87 6.74 -13.58
N ASN A 254 -13.89 5.85 -13.51
CA ASN A 254 -12.64 6.09 -12.78
C ASN A 254 -11.52 6.49 -13.74
N TYR A 255 -10.94 7.66 -13.51
CA TYR A 255 -9.80 8.18 -14.27
C TYR A 255 -8.45 7.77 -13.69
N VAL A 256 -8.46 7.20 -12.51
CA VAL A 256 -7.27 6.72 -11.78
C VAL A 256 -7.49 5.26 -11.43
N ALA A 257 -6.43 4.46 -11.46
CA ALA A 257 -6.50 3.08 -10.96
C ALA A 257 -6.81 3.08 -9.46
N GLY A 258 -7.60 2.11 -9.04
CA GLY A 258 -7.93 1.93 -7.63
C GLY A 258 -6.77 1.34 -6.83
N GLU A 259 -6.81 1.54 -5.52
CA GLU A 259 -5.94 0.84 -4.59
C GLU A 259 -6.37 -0.63 -4.52
N PRO A 260 -5.48 -1.59 -4.79
CA PRO A 260 -5.83 -3.00 -4.76
C PRO A 260 -6.23 -3.46 -3.38
N GLY A 261 -7.18 -4.38 -3.31
CA GLY A 261 -7.53 -5.05 -2.06
C GLY A 261 -6.44 -6.04 -1.63
N GLU A 262 -6.49 -6.46 -0.39
CA GLU A 262 -5.55 -7.44 0.17
C GLU A 262 -6.29 -8.71 0.60
N ASN A 263 -5.70 -9.87 0.35
CA ASN A 263 -6.21 -11.14 0.85
C ASN A 263 -6.04 -11.24 2.36
N LEU A 264 -6.86 -12.09 2.98
CA LEU A 264 -6.64 -12.52 4.35
C LEU A 264 -5.21 -13.05 4.49
N GLU A 265 -4.51 -12.62 5.50
CA GLU A 265 -3.14 -13.06 5.75
C GLU A 265 -3.05 -14.58 5.85
N SER A 266 -2.09 -15.16 5.13
CA SER A 266 -1.86 -16.61 5.16
C SER A 266 -1.32 -17.08 6.51
N ASP A 267 -1.54 -18.35 6.82
CA ASP A 267 -0.99 -18.97 8.04
C ASP A 267 0.54 -18.87 8.09
N GLU A 268 1.20 -18.97 6.95
CA GLU A 268 2.66 -18.88 6.87
C GLU A 268 3.16 -17.46 7.21
N SER A 269 2.54 -16.42 6.66
CA SER A 269 2.86 -15.03 6.97
C SER A 269 2.62 -14.71 8.45
N LEU A 270 1.48 -15.16 8.99
CA LEU A 270 1.15 -14.99 10.41
C LEU A 270 2.16 -15.68 11.33
N ARG A 271 2.65 -16.90 10.99
CA ARG A 271 3.71 -17.57 11.76
C ARG A 271 4.99 -16.75 11.80
N VAL A 272 5.43 -16.22 10.65
CA VAL A 272 6.63 -15.38 10.58
C VAL A 272 6.48 -14.13 11.46
N ARG A 273 5.34 -13.41 11.36
CA ARG A 273 5.08 -12.22 12.20
C ARG A 273 5.01 -12.55 13.68
N ARG A 274 4.34 -13.66 14.04
CA ARG A 274 4.28 -14.13 15.43
C ARG A 274 5.67 -14.42 15.98
N GLU A 275 6.52 -15.10 15.20
CA GLU A 275 7.88 -15.41 15.60
C GLU A 275 8.73 -14.14 15.79
N ALA A 276 8.60 -13.19 14.88
CA ALA A 276 9.24 -11.88 14.99
C ALA A 276 8.79 -11.13 16.24
N ALA A 277 7.47 -11.07 16.51
CA ALA A 277 6.93 -10.45 17.71
C ALA A 277 7.41 -11.13 19.02
N ALA A 278 7.55 -12.45 19.00
CA ALA A 278 8.10 -13.19 20.15
C ALA A 278 9.58 -12.83 20.41
N LYS A 279 10.36 -12.59 19.37
CA LYS A 279 11.76 -12.13 19.48
C LYS A 279 11.83 -10.70 20.04
N VAL A 280 10.99 -9.81 19.56
CA VAL A 280 10.93 -8.40 20.02
C VAL A 280 10.51 -8.32 21.49
N ARG A 281 9.53 -9.09 21.92
CA ARG A 281 9.12 -9.14 23.35
C ARG A 281 10.22 -9.55 24.31
N LYS A 282 11.18 -10.35 23.85
CA LYS A 282 12.32 -10.77 24.67
C LYS A 282 13.40 -9.69 24.83
N SER A 283 13.37 -8.65 24.02
CA SER A 283 14.41 -7.61 23.98
C SER A 283 13.87 -6.20 24.13
N LYS A 284 12.82 -5.97 24.94
CA LYS A 284 12.43 -4.60 25.30
C LYS A 284 13.61 -3.88 25.95
N ALA A 285 13.70 -2.57 25.68
CA ALA A 285 14.74 -1.69 26.25
C ALA A 285 16.17 -1.94 25.72
N THR A 286 16.32 -2.48 24.54
CA THR A 286 17.60 -2.51 23.80
C THR A 286 17.53 -1.62 22.56
N ASP A 287 18.67 -1.08 22.15
CA ASP A 287 18.74 -0.20 20.97
C ASP A 287 18.07 -0.85 19.73
N PRO A 288 18.38 -2.12 19.36
CA PRO A 288 17.70 -2.78 18.23
C PRO A 288 16.20 -2.99 18.39
N ALA A 289 15.73 -3.19 19.65
CA ALA A 289 14.30 -3.36 19.88
C ALA A 289 13.53 -2.06 19.74
N THR A 290 14.13 -0.96 20.18
CA THR A 290 13.56 0.39 20.02
C THR A 290 13.59 0.80 18.53
N GLU A 291 14.65 0.47 17.78
CA GLU A 291 14.71 0.66 16.31
C GLU A 291 13.58 -0.08 15.60
N ALA A 292 13.39 -1.36 15.93
CA ALA A 292 12.33 -2.17 15.33
C ALA A 292 10.93 -1.63 15.64
N ALA A 293 10.70 -1.19 16.89
CA ALA A 293 9.42 -0.60 17.29
C ALA A 293 9.15 0.74 16.57
N LEU A 294 10.18 1.55 16.34
CA LEU A 294 10.07 2.80 15.61
C LEU A 294 9.75 2.59 14.13
N LEU A 295 10.30 1.55 13.51
CA LEU A 295 10.00 1.18 12.11
C LEU A 295 8.56 0.68 11.92
N ASP A 296 7.91 0.21 12.99
CA ASP A 296 6.49 -0.18 12.99
C ASP A 296 5.53 1.03 13.12
N VAL A 297 6.04 2.23 13.42
CA VAL A 297 5.22 3.45 13.50
C VAL A 297 4.80 3.90 12.09
N PRO A 298 3.51 4.19 11.85
CA PRO A 298 3.04 4.62 10.55
C PRO A 298 3.81 5.84 10.00
N GLY A 299 4.27 5.75 8.76
CA GLY A 299 5.02 6.81 8.08
C GLY A 299 6.49 6.92 8.45
N VAL A 300 7.02 6.09 9.35
CA VAL A 300 8.46 5.99 9.62
C VAL A 300 9.12 5.12 8.55
N THR A 301 10.10 5.69 7.85
CA THR A 301 10.88 5.00 6.81
C THR A 301 12.23 4.49 7.31
N THR A 302 12.85 5.20 8.25
CA THR A 302 14.15 4.82 8.81
C THR A 302 14.23 5.25 10.28
N ALA A 303 14.78 4.38 11.12
CA ALA A 303 15.06 4.67 12.52
C ALA A 303 16.43 4.10 12.93
N ARG A 304 17.15 4.82 13.77
CA ARG A 304 18.39 4.40 14.41
C ARG A 304 18.40 4.85 15.85
N VAL A 305 18.95 4.01 16.73
CA VAL A 305 19.07 4.31 18.17
C VAL A 305 20.51 4.15 18.61
N PHE A 306 21.03 5.15 19.29
CA PHE A 306 22.39 5.19 19.80
C PHE A 306 22.37 5.46 21.31
N SER A 307 22.97 4.57 22.10
CA SER A 307 23.06 4.71 23.55
C SER A 307 24.46 5.15 23.97
N ASN A 308 24.54 6.23 24.75
CA ASN A 308 25.76 6.58 25.47
C ASN A 308 25.74 5.99 26.88
N ARG A 309 26.40 4.87 27.06
CA ARG A 309 26.52 4.18 28.37
C ARG A 309 27.59 4.75 29.29
N GLY A 310 28.43 5.66 28.78
CA GLY A 310 29.43 6.39 29.54
C GLY A 310 28.81 7.36 30.55
N PHE A 311 29.66 8.11 31.26
CA PHE A 311 29.23 9.18 32.16
C PHE A 311 29.36 10.55 31.53
N ASP A 312 30.24 10.69 30.54
CA ASP A 312 30.51 11.95 29.86
C ASP A 312 29.78 11.98 28.50
N THR A 313 29.60 13.19 27.98
CA THR A 313 29.08 13.39 26.63
C THR A 313 30.05 12.78 25.61
N ASN A 314 29.51 11.94 24.69
CA ASN A 314 30.32 11.29 23.66
C ASN A 314 30.67 12.25 22.50
N ALA A 315 31.44 11.76 21.53
CA ALA A 315 31.86 12.54 20.35
C ALA A 315 30.69 13.03 19.49
N ASP A 316 29.54 12.34 19.56
CA ASP A 316 28.30 12.66 18.83
C ASP A 316 27.42 13.67 19.60
N GLY A 317 27.88 14.19 20.72
CA GLY A 317 27.15 15.15 21.56
C GLY A 317 26.05 14.52 22.42
N VAL A 318 25.94 13.21 22.50
CA VAL A 318 24.94 12.51 23.31
C VAL A 318 25.39 12.49 24.76
N PRO A 319 24.64 13.05 25.74
CA PRO A 319 25.00 13.06 27.14
C PRO A 319 25.23 11.66 27.72
N GLY A 320 26.02 11.57 28.76
CA GLY A 320 26.22 10.33 29.50
C GLY A 320 24.89 9.78 30.06
N LYS A 321 24.75 8.45 30.10
CA LYS A 321 23.53 7.75 30.58
C LYS A 321 22.26 8.16 29.85
N SER A 322 22.36 8.52 28.57
CA SER A 322 21.24 8.83 27.70
C SER A 322 21.30 8.03 26.39
N PHE A 323 20.21 8.04 25.67
CA PHE A 323 20.16 7.52 24.29
C PHE A 323 19.49 8.54 23.38
N THR A 324 19.80 8.49 22.10
CA THR A 324 19.15 9.29 21.07
C THR A 324 18.54 8.38 20.04
N SER A 325 17.30 8.67 19.65
CA SER A 325 16.63 8.03 18.52
C SER A 325 16.59 9.02 17.37
N ILE A 326 17.02 8.61 16.20
CA ILE A 326 17.00 9.41 14.98
C ILE A 326 16.01 8.77 14.03
N VAL A 327 14.97 9.53 13.63
CA VAL A 327 13.80 8.98 12.95
C VAL A 327 13.45 9.82 11.74
N VAL A 328 13.29 9.16 10.58
CA VAL A 328 12.78 9.74 9.32
C VAL A 328 11.33 9.39 9.17
N GLY A 329 10.46 10.40 8.95
CA GLY A 329 9.03 10.20 8.78
C GLY A 329 8.27 9.94 10.07
N GLY A 330 6.97 9.64 9.96
CA GLY A 330 6.06 9.51 11.09
C GLY A 330 5.74 10.84 11.80
N THR A 331 4.65 10.88 12.56
CA THR A 331 4.30 12.06 13.35
C THR A 331 5.15 12.14 14.62
N ASP A 332 5.48 13.35 15.08
CA ASP A 332 6.29 13.53 16.28
C ASP A 332 5.64 12.92 17.52
N ALA A 333 4.31 12.97 17.61
CA ALA A 333 3.54 12.41 18.70
C ALA A 333 3.62 10.86 18.76
N ASP A 334 3.48 10.20 17.61
CA ASP A 334 3.53 8.74 17.54
C ASP A 334 4.95 8.22 17.76
N VAL A 335 5.96 8.91 17.22
CA VAL A 335 7.37 8.60 17.45
C VAL A 335 7.73 8.74 18.93
N ALA A 336 7.36 9.85 19.56
CA ALA A 336 7.62 10.09 20.99
C ALA A 336 6.92 9.04 21.87
N ARG A 337 5.66 8.69 21.55
CA ARG A 337 4.93 7.64 22.26
C ARG A 337 5.62 6.28 22.13
N CYS A 338 6.04 5.91 20.94
CA CYS A 338 6.78 4.68 20.70
C CYS A 338 8.08 4.62 21.51
N ILE A 339 8.84 5.72 21.54
CA ILE A 339 10.06 5.82 22.35
C ILE A 339 9.73 5.64 23.83
N TYR A 340 8.72 6.35 24.35
CA TYR A 340 8.29 6.23 25.75
C TYR A 340 7.95 4.78 26.14
N GLU A 341 7.23 4.06 25.30
CA GLU A 341 6.81 2.67 25.56
C GLU A 341 7.96 1.65 25.50
N ASN A 342 9.04 1.97 24.80
CA ASN A 342 10.16 1.05 24.55
C ASN A 342 11.47 1.47 25.21
N GLN A 343 11.57 2.67 25.81
CA GLN A 343 12.78 3.12 26.46
C GLN A 343 13.07 2.38 27.78
N PRO A 344 14.35 2.22 28.17
CA PRO A 344 14.72 1.68 29.47
C PRO A 344 14.33 2.65 30.60
N SER A 345 13.79 2.12 31.69
CA SER A 345 13.53 2.94 32.87
C SER A 345 14.83 3.55 33.44
N GLY A 346 14.82 4.85 33.72
CA GLY A 346 15.95 5.56 34.31
C GLY A 346 17.04 6.01 33.34
N ILE A 347 16.84 5.87 32.03
CA ILE A 347 17.69 6.42 30.98
C ILE A 347 16.92 7.52 30.27
N GLN A 348 17.54 8.69 30.12
CA GLN A 348 16.91 9.85 29.49
C GLN A 348 17.04 9.77 27.97
N SER A 349 15.94 10.03 27.25
CA SER A 349 15.98 10.27 25.81
C SER A 349 16.56 11.66 25.52
N TRP A 350 17.38 11.77 24.47
CA TRP A 350 18.04 13.01 24.06
C TRP A 350 17.84 13.27 22.57
N GLY A 351 17.69 14.54 22.19
CA GLY A 351 17.51 14.95 20.82
C GLY A 351 17.10 16.41 20.66
N ASN A 352 17.01 16.86 19.42
CA ASN A 352 16.66 18.24 19.05
C ASN A 352 15.14 18.50 18.98
N THR A 353 14.33 17.45 19.00
CA THR A 353 12.87 17.51 19.01
C THR A 353 12.37 16.95 20.33
N THR A 354 11.58 17.72 21.09
CA THR A 354 11.03 17.29 22.38
C THR A 354 9.51 17.33 22.34
N VAL A 355 8.88 16.25 22.75
CA VAL A 355 7.42 16.08 22.77
C VAL A 355 6.97 15.60 24.15
N ASN A 356 5.89 16.16 24.67
CA ASN A 356 5.27 15.68 25.89
C ASN A 356 4.34 14.49 25.60
N VAL A 357 4.58 13.39 26.28
CA VAL A 357 3.74 12.18 26.22
C VAL A 357 3.07 11.98 27.57
N THR A 358 1.75 11.88 27.57
CA THR A 358 1.00 11.57 28.80
C THR A 358 1.07 10.08 29.10
N ASP A 359 1.53 9.73 30.30
CA ASP A 359 1.59 8.35 30.77
C ASP A 359 0.20 7.80 31.18
N SER A 360 0.16 6.52 31.54
CA SER A 360 -1.08 5.85 31.96
C SER A 360 -1.69 6.39 33.28
N HIS A 361 -0.96 7.21 34.01
CA HIS A 361 -1.38 7.83 35.26
C HIS A 361 -1.74 9.30 35.10
N GLY A 362 -1.63 9.84 33.88
CA GLY A 362 -1.95 11.24 33.56
C GLY A 362 -0.78 12.21 33.77
N PHE A 363 0.44 11.73 34.01
CA PHE A 363 1.62 12.59 34.12
C PHE A 363 2.28 12.82 32.76
N GLU A 364 2.75 14.05 32.53
CA GLU A 364 3.50 14.38 31.33
C GLU A 364 4.97 13.93 31.44
N GLN A 365 5.42 13.20 30.44
CA GLN A 365 6.80 12.75 30.27
C GLN A 365 7.40 13.43 29.06
N GLN A 366 8.57 14.06 29.22
CA GLN A 366 9.28 14.67 28.11
C GLN A 366 10.13 13.62 27.39
N ILE A 367 9.83 13.42 26.12
CA ILE A 367 10.56 12.52 25.24
C ILE A 367 11.27 13.34 24.18
N SER A 368 12.58 13.16 24.09
CA SER A 368 13.40 13.85 23.10
C SER A 368 13.96 12.85 22.07
N PHE A 369 13.96 13.24 20.81
CA PHE A 369 14.57 12.49 19.70
C PHE A 369 15.07 13.47 18.64
N SER A 370 15.74 12.98 17.63
CA SER A 370 16.26 13.83 16.55
C SER A 370 15.67 13.45 15.20
N ARG A 371 15.42 14.47 14.38
CA ARG A 371 15.21 14.30 12.95
C ARG A 371 16.57 14.43 12.27
N PRO A 372 16.90 13.55 11.30
CA PRO A 372 18.18 13.65 10.62
C PRO A 372 18.22 14.88 9.73
N THR A 373 19.41 15.41 9.55
CA THR A 373 19.64 16.55 8.64
C THR A 373 19.75 16.01 7.22
N PRO A 374 18.93 16.46 6.27
CA PRO A 374 19.09 16.09 4.88
C PRO A 374 20.36 16.71 4.30
N LYS A 375 21.14 15.92 3.56
CA LYS A 375 22.14 16.37 2.60
C LYS A 375 21.53 16.22 1.23
N TYR A 376 21.47 17.29 0.48
CA TYR A 376 20.82 17.31 -0.82
C TYR A 376 21.75 16.75 -1.87
N LEU A 377 21.35 15.61 -2.47
CA LEU A 377 22.11 14.90 -3.47
C LEU A 377 21.77 15.46 -4.86
N TRP A 378 22.78 15.83 -5.59
CA TRP A 378 22.71 16.25 -6.98
C TRP A 378 23.36 15.18 -7.85
N VAL A 379 22.71 14.80 -8.94
CA VAL A 379 23.19 13.73 -9.83
C VAL A 379 23.21 14.23 -11.27
N LYS A 380 24.36 14.10 -11.92
CA LYS A 380 24.49 14.19 -13.38
C LYS A 380 24.65 12.77 -13.92
N PHE A 381 23.68 12.35 -14.69
CA PHE A 381 23.59 10.98 -15.19
C PHE A 381 23.78 10.98 -16.70
N ASN A 382 24.96 10.59 -17.12
CA ASN A 382 25.29 10.43 -18.54
C ASN A 382 24.92 9.02 -18.97
N TYR A 383 24.12 8.86 -20.02
CA TYR A 383 23.65 7.56 -20.45
C TYR A 383 23.55 7.46 -21.97
N ARG A 384 23.52 6.22 -22.49
CA ARG A 384 23.24 5.90 -23.89
C ARG A 384 22.02 5.00 -23.95
N VAL A 385 21.16 5.22 -24.94
CA VAL A 385 20.08 4.30 -25.22
C VAL A 385 20.61 3.15 -26.05
N TYR A 386 20.40 1.95 -25.56
CA TYR A 386 20.79 0.70 -26.23
C TYR A 386 19.66 0.16 -27.11
N ASP A 387 18.41 0.30 -26.65
CA ASP A 387 17.23 -0.17 -27.34
C ASP A 387 16.12 0.89 -27.22
N GLU A 388 15.91 1.62 -28.34
CA GLU A 388 14.92 2.70 -28.41
C GLU A 388 13.47 2.20 -28.35
N GLU A 389 13.20 0.93 -28.72
CA GLU A 389 11.84 0.40 -28.74
C GLU A 389 11.30 0.11 -27.31
N VAL A 390 12.18 -0.19 -26.38
CA VAL A 390 11.82 -0.50 -24.99
C VAL A 390 12.19 0.61 -24.00
N PHE A 391 12.90 1.67 -24.44
CA PHE A 391 13.27 2.77 -23.58
C PHE A 391 12.08 3.68 -23.26
N PRO A 392 11.67 3.79 -21.97
CA PRO A 392 10.45 4.51 -21.58
C PRO A 392 10.60 6.04 -21.53
N GLY A 393 11.81 6.55 -21.76
CA GLY A 393 12.11 8.00 -21.76
C GLY A 393 12.90 8.46 -20.53
N GLU A 394 13.32 9.72 -20.60
CA GLU A 394 14.19 10.36 -19.59
C GLU A 394 13.53 10.48 -18.21
N ASP A 395 12.22 10.80 -18.16
CA ASP A 395 11.48 10.93 -16.92
C ASP A 395 11.45 9.61 -16.14
N ALA A 396 11.45 8.48 -16.83
CA ALA A 396 11.50 7.17 -16.19
C ALA A 396 12.86 6.93 -15.49
N ILE A 397 13.95 7.44 -16.03
CA ILE A 397 15.28 7.39 -15.37
C ILE A 397 15.24 8.19 -14.06
N LYS A 398 14.69 9.42 -14.10
CA LYS A 398 14.62 10.29 -12.91
C LYS A 398 13.80 9.65 -11.80
N LYS A 399 12.60 9.13 -12.12
CA LYS A 399 11.74 8.43 -11.17
C LYS A 399 12.39 7.17 -10.59
N ALA A 400 12.95 6.33 -11.45
CA ALA A 400 13.65 5.13 -11.02
C ALA A 400 14.84 5.45 -10.10
N MET A 401 15.56 6.54 -10.38
CA MET A 401 16.70 6.99 -9.58
C MET A 401 16.27 7.46 -8.20
N VAL A 402 15.17 8.22 -8.09
CA VAL A 402 14.60 8.64 -6.79
C VAL A 402 14.16 7.42 -6.00
N GLU A 403 13.38 6.52 -6.59
CA GLU A 403 12.91 5.29 -5.94
C GLU A 403 14.07 4.39 -5.47
N TRP A 404 15.11 4.26 -6.28
CA TRP A 404 16.30 3.49 -5.93
C TRP A 404 17.09 4.17 -4.80
N ALA A 405 17.25 5.50 -4.86
CA ALA A 405 17.97 6.28 -3.85
C ALA A 405 17.31 6.21 -2.48
N GLU A 406 15.99 6.31 -2.40
CA GLU A 406 15.23 6.16 -1.14
C GLU A 406 15.48 4.82 -0.45
N LYS A 407 15.63 3.74 -1.22
CA LYS A 407 15.92 2.40 -0.71
C LYS A 407 17.38 2.22 -0.31
N GLN A 408 18.32 2.87 -1.01
CA GLN A 408 19.76 2.65 -0.84
C GLN A 408 20.44 3.65 0.11
N TYR A 409 20.03 4.92 0.04
CA TYR A 409 20.65 6.00 0.81
C TYR A 409 19.93 6.25 2.14
N THR A 410 19.88 5.20 2.95
CA THR A 410 19.40 5.30 4.32
C THR A 410 20.42 6.08 5.17
N MET A 411 19.99 6.53 6.35
CA MET A 411 20.76 7.31 7.30
C MET A 411 22.19 6.77 7.53
N GLY A 412 23.18 7.68 7.47
CA GLY A 412 24.59 7.35 7.69
C GLY A 412 25.22 6.48 6.63
N LYS A 413 24.59 6.33 5.47
CA LYS A 413 25.20 5.60 4.33
C LYS A 413 25.80 6.55 3.33
N ASP A 414 27.06 6.33 3.04
CA ASP A 414 27.81 7.07 2.03
C ASP A 414 27.19 6.91 0.63
N VAL A 415 27.22 7.99 -0.13
CA VAL A 415 26.78 7.99 -1.51
C VAL A 415 27.93 7.48 -2.39
N ILE A 416 27.70 6.33 -3.03
CA ILE A 416 28.67 5.68 -3.92
C ILE A 416 28.19 5.85 -5.36
N PRO A 417 28.79 6.78 -6.15
CA PRO A 417 28.33 7.11 -7.51
C PRO A 417 28.27 5.90 -8.45
N THR A 418 29.27 5.01 -8.35
CA THR A 418 29.40 3.83 -9.21
C THR A 418 28.29 2.77 -9.03
N ARG A 419 27.48 2.88 -7.96
CA ARG A 419 26.33 1.98 -7.74
C ARG A 419 25.07 2.44 -8.45
N ILE A 420 24.95 3.73 -8.73
CA ILE A 420 23.74 4.33 -9.34
C ILE A 420 23.43 3.71 -10.71
N PRO A 421 24.37 3.60 -11.65
CA PRO A 421 24.10 2.97 -12.95
C PRO A 421 23.56 1.54 -12.83
N GLY A 422 24.12 0.74 -11.91
CA GLY A 422 23.65 -0.63 -11.67
C GLY A 422 22.19 -0.71 -11.23
N GLY A 423 21.77 0.18 -10.31
CA GLY A 423 20.40 0.28 -9.89
C GLY A 423 19.43 0.72 -10.99
N ILE A 424 19.89 1.62 -11.87
CA ILE A 424 19.04 2.09 -12.99
C ILE A 424 18.90 1.02 -14.07
N TYR A 425 19.93 0.22 -14.35
CA TYR A 425 19.85 -0.90 -15.31
C TYR A 425 18.81 -1.96 -14.89
N GLU A 426 18.56 -2.13 -13.60
CA GLU A 426 17.54 -3.07 -13.10
C GLU A 426 16.11 -2.52 -13.26
N LEU A 427 15.94 -1.19 -13.23
CA LEU A 427 14.64 -0.54 -13.18
C LEU A 427 14.19 0.04 -14.52
N VAL A 428 15.10 0.40 -15.40
CA VAL A 428 14.81 1.06 -16.68
C VAL A 428 15.38 0.26 -17.84
N ALA A 429 14.48 -0.29 -18.66
CA ALA A 429 14.87 -1.05 -19.84
C ALA A 429 15.44 -0.12 -20.94
N GLY A 430 16.31 -0.64 -21.80
CA GLY A 430 16.84 0.06 -22.96
C GLY A 430 18.02 1.01 -22.66
N VAL A 431 18.36 1.23 -21.39
CA VAL A 431 19.53 2.04 -20.99
C VAL A 431 20.81 1.20 -21.11
N GLY A 432 21.79 1.73 -21.84
CA GLY A 432 23.11 1.11 -22.03
C GLY A 432 24.14 1.72 -21.10
N VAL A 433 25.36 1.99 -21.63
CA VAL A 433 26.46 2.55 -20.85
C VAL A 433 26.02 3.83 -20.13
N ALA A 434 26.17 3.86 -18.81
CA ALA A 434 25.82 5.02 -18.01
C ALA A 434 26.90 5.32 -16.96
N MET A 435 27.05 6.62 -16.67
CA MET A 435 27.94 7.12 -15.63
C MET A 435 27.17 8.13 -14.78
N ALA A 436 27.34 8.05 -13.46
CA ALA A 436 26.73 8.98 -12.52
C ALA A 436 27.83 9.81 -11.85
N TYR A 437 27.66 11.11 -11.90
CA TYR A 437 28.46 12.09 -11.17
C TYR A 437 27.59 12.66 -10.07
N VAL A 438 28.07 12.73 -8.85
CA VAL A 438 27.31 13.15 -7.68
C VAL A 438 27.97 14.29 -6.93
N ALA A 439 27.15 15.16 -6.37
CA ALA A 439 27.57 16.21 -5.44
C ALA A 439 26.58 16.29 -4.27
N LEU A 440 27.05 16.74 -3.12
CA LEU A 440 26.23 16.98 -1.91
C LEU A 440 26.25 18.43 -1.54
N THR A 441 25.07 18.97 -1.18
CA THR A 441 24.94 20.34 -0.67
C THR A 441 24.17 20.36 0.65
N ASP A 442 24.35 21.42 1.45
CA ASP A 442 23.65 21.61 2.74
C ASP A 442 22.28 22.26 2.57
N SER A 443 21.98 22.80 1.41
CA SER A 443 20.71 23.45 1.10
C SER A 443 20.18 22.99 -0.26
N PRO A 444 18.85 22.84 -0.40
CA PRO A 444 18.23 22.45 -1.67
C PRO A 444 18.43 23.51 -2.77
N ASP A 445 18.61 24.78 -2.38
CA ASP A 445 18.74 25.89 -3.31
C ASP A 445 20.19 26.14 -3.79
N THR A 446 21.15 25.43 -3.21
CA THR A 446 22.56 25.55 -3.58
C THR A 446 22.89 24.60 -4.70
N VAL A 447 22.99 25.12 -5.92
CA VAL A 447 23.42 24.32 -7.09
C VAL A 447 24.94 24.11 -7.06
N PRO A 448 25.44 22.85 -7.07
CA PRO A 448 26.88 22.59 -7.08
C PRO A 448 27.56 23.11 -8.36
N SER A 449 28.81 23.54 -8.25
CA SER A 449 29.63 23.84 -9.43
C SER A 449 30.06 22.56 -10.14
N SER A 450 30.57 22.66 -11.36
CA SER A 450 31.06 21.50 -12.12
C SER A 450 32.17 20.73 -11.42
N ASP A 451 32.94 21.40 -10.59
CA ASP A 451 34.13 20.84 -9.91
C ASP A 451 33.75 20.09 -8.61
N ASP A 452 32.52 20.29 -8.12
CA ASP A 452 32.00 19.64 -6.92
C ASP A 452 31.49 18.21 -7.18
N TYR A 453 31.33 17.82 -8.44
CA TYR A 453 30.84 16.50 -8.82
C TYR A 453 31.95 15.44 -8.83
N SER A 454 31.71 14.36 -8.10
CA SER A 454 32.58 13.17 -8.07
C SER A 454 31.91 11.96 -8.72
N TRP A 455 32.71 11.12 -9.41
CA TRP A 455 32.18 9.87 -9.98
C TRP A 455 32.83 8.61 -9.41
N GLY A 456 34.03 8.69 -8.87
CA GLY A 456 34.81 7.54 -8.39
C GLY A 456 34.82 7.40 -6.86
N ASP A 457 34.79 8.53 -6.17
CA ASP A 457 34.90 8.57 -4.72
C ASP A 457 33.53 8.55 -4.04
N ALA A 458 33.42 7.80 -2.93
CA ALA A 458 32.25 7.83 -2.09
C ALA A 458 32.16 9.19 -1.35
N LEU A 459 30.99 9.80 -1.39
CA LEU A 459 30.69 10.99 -0.60
C LEU A 459 30.21 10.57 0.79
N ALA A 460 30.93 10.97 1.82
CA ALA A 460 30.64 10.58 3.20
C ALA A 460 29.37 11.26 3.72
N ILE A 461 28.50 10.49 4.36
CA ILE A 461 27.32 10.93 5.07
C ILE A 461 27.52 10.66 6.56
N GLN A 462 27.35 11.69 7.39
CA GLN A 462 27.50 11.54 8.84
C GLN A 462 26.38 10.65 9.43
N PRO A 463 26.60 10.03 10.60
CA PRO A 463 25.59 9.12 11.20
C PRO A 463 24.19 9.70 11.39
N PHE A 464 24.08 11.04 11.51
CA PHE A 464 22.83 11.78 11.72
C PHE A 464 22.31 12.47 10.45
N GLU A 465 22.88 12.18 9.31
CA GLU A 465 22.53 12.74 8.00
C GLU A 465 22.01 11.64 7.07
N TYR A 466 21.27 12.04 6.07
CA TYR A 466 20.88 11.16 4.96
C TYR A 466 20.92 11.91 3.63
N ALA A 467 21.19 11.20 2.54
CA ALA A 467 21.18 11.80 1.21
C ALA A 467 19.75 11.84 0.66
N ALA A 468 19.23 13.05 0.46
CA ALA A 468 17.90 13.30 -0.12
C ALA A 468 18.05 13.60 -1.61
N LEU A 469 17.43 12.79 -2.47
CA LEU A 469 17.39 12.97 -3.92
C LEU A 469 15.94 13.25 -4.35
N GLU A 470 15.77 14.28 -5.16
CA GLU A 470 14.50 14.62 -5.82
C GLU A 470 14.71 14.76 -7.32
N GLU A 471 13.64 14.65 -8.11
CA GLU A 471 13.74 14.64 -9.58
C GLU A 471 14.33 15.93 -10.17
N ASP A 472 14.13 17.07 -9.51
CA ASP A 472 14.66 18.39 -9.92
C ASP A 472 16.18 18.53 -9.77
N ARG A 473 16.82 17.64 -9.00
CA ARG A 473 18.28 17.59 -8.78
C ARG A 473 18.96 16.54 -9.64
N ILE A 474 18.24 15.95 -10.59
CA ILE A 474 18.78 14.97 -11.52
C ILE A 474 18.89 15.59 -12.91
N GLU A 475 20.12 15.79 -13.36
CA GLU A 475 20.44 16.18 -14.73
C GLU A 475 20.77 14.92 -15.53
N THR A 476 19.99 14.61 -16.55
CA THR A 476 20.23 13.46 -17.44
C THR A 476 20.82 13.96 -18.75
N ILE A 477 21.89 13.32 -19.20
CA ILE A 477 22.65 13.72 -20.41
C ILE A 477 22.75 12.50 -21.33
N LEU A 478 22.03 12.59 -22.47
CA LEU A 478 22.12 11.58 -23.52
C LEU A 478 23.44 11.75 -24.28
N GLU A 479 24.31 10.76 -24.20
CA GLU A 479 25.54 10.70 -24.99
C GLU A 479 25.20 10.08 -26.35
N ASN A 480 25.40 10.85 -27.41
CA ASN A 480 25.34 10.32 -28.78
C ASN A 480 26.51 9.33 -29.02
N ALA A 481 26.20 8.25 -29.74
CA ALA A 481 27.17 7.20 -30.08
C ALA A 481 28.32 7.69 -30.94
#